data_4aec73283f9bfad3da25e9f3852da9e5
#
_entry.id   4aec73283f9bfad3da25e9f3852da9e5
#
_cell.length_a   1.000
_cell.length_b   1.000
_cell.length_c   1.000
_cell.angle_alpha   90.00
_cell.angle_beta   90.00
_cell.angle_gamma   90.00
#
_symmetry.space_group_name_H-M   'P 1'
#
loop_
_entity.id
_entity.type
_entity.pdbx_description
1 polymer ?
#
loop_
_entity_poly.entity_id
_entity_poly.type
_entity_poly.pdbx_seq_one_letter_code
_entity_poly.pdbx_strand_id
1 'polypeptide(L)'
;MIELIQASKTYRAHRRDIPALQPTDLRIERGEIFGLIGHSGAGKSTLLRLINRLEEPSAGRIVVDGEDVTALDAAGLRAFRRRVGMIFQHFNLLSSKTVADNIGMPLALAGGFSRRQIAERVSSLLARVGLEAHAGKYPAQLSGGQKQRVGIARALATEPKILLCDEATSALDPQTTAQVLQLLDDINRELGLTIVLITHEMDVIRRICDRVALMEAGRIVELGAVSEVFLHPQHPTTRRLVLEAEQIDEHAQSADFAHVAGRILRLTFRGEATYAPLLGTVARETGVDFSILAGRIDHIRDTPYGQLTIALVGGNIDAAQRRLAAAEVHLEVLRA
;
A
#
# COMPACT_ATOMS: atom_id res chain seq x y z
N MET A 1 4.24 -3.56 16.12
CA MET A 1 2.80 -3.84 16.32
C MET A 1 2.43 -5.25 15.89
N ILE A 2 2.79 -5.69 14.70
CA ILE A 2 2.59 -7.06 14.20
C ILE A 2 3.95 -7.66 13.89
N GLU A 3 4.22 -8.87 14.36
CA GLU A 3 5.46 -9.59 14.10
C GLU A 3 5.13 -11.02 13.63
N LEU A 4 5.64 -11.37 12.46
CA LEU A 4 5.71 -12.73 11.97
C LEU A 4 7.11 -13.25 12.26
N ILE A 5 7.23 -14.43 12.89
CA ILE A 5 8.50 -15.02 13.27
C ILE A 5 8.57 -16.41 12.67
N GLN A 6 9.32 -16.54 11.57
CA GLN A 6 9.43 -17.76 10.77
C GLN A 6 8.07 -18.37 10.42
N ALA A 7 7.06 -17.49 10.25
CA ALA A 7 5.71 -17.91 9.94
C ALA A 7 5.62 -18.47 8.52
N SER A 8 5.02 -19.63 8.38
CA SER A 8 4.86 -20.29 7.08
C SER A 8 3.49 -20.94 6.94
N LYS A 9 3.07 -21.15 5.68
CA LYS A 9 1.83 -21.85 5.36
C LYS A 9 1.99 -22.73 4.17
N THR A 10 1.66 -24.02 4.35
CA THR A 10 1.57 -25.00 3.31
C THR A 10 0.15 -25.56 3.28
N TYR A 11 -0.50 -25.50 2.14
CA TYR A 11 -1.79 -26.13 1.93
C TYR A 11 -1.59 -27.55 1.40
N ARG A 12 -2.43 -28.48 1.84
CA ARG A 12 -2.46 -29.84 1.30
C ARG A 12 -3.64 -30.00 0.38
N ALA A 13 -3.39 -30.14 -0.93
CA ALA A 13 -4.41 -30.33 -1.94
C ALA A 13 -4.06 -31.54 -2.83
N HIS A 14 -5.02 -32.45 -3.04
CA HIS A 14 -4.84 -33.63 -3.90
C HIS A 14 -3.54 -34.43 -3.64
N ARG A 15 -3.17 -34.62 -2.35
CA ARG A 15 -1.92 -35.28 -1.89
C ARG A 15 -0.63 -34.55 -2.28
N ARG A 16 -0.71 -33.28 -2.64
CA ARG A 16 0.46 -32.43 -2.89
C ARG A 16 0.51 -31.33 -1.85
N ASP A 17 1.69 -31.04 -1.36
CA ASP A 17 1.93 -29.90 -0.49
C ASP A 17 2.23 -28.68 -1.37
N ILE A 18 1.45 -27.61 -1.15
CA ILE A 18 1.56 -26.35 -1.90
C ILE A 18 2.01 -25.29 -0.89
N PRO A 19 3.28 -24.90 -0.90
CA PRO A 19 3.78 -23.84 -0.03
C PRO A 19 3.25 -22.48 -0.51
N ALA A 20 2.31 -21.90 0.24
CA ALA A 20 1.72 -20.59 -0.07
C ALA A 20 2.45 -19.44 0.60
N LEU A 21 3.09 -19.70 1.75
CA LEU A 21 3.99 -18.78 2.42
C LEU A 21 5.19 -19.58 2.94
N GLN A 22 6.38 -19.19 2.52
CA GLN A 22 7.62 -19.75 3.03
C GLN A 22 7.98 -19.13 4.38
N PRO A 23 8.89 -19.72 5.19
CA PRO A 23 9.28 -19.14 6.46
C PRO A 23 9.62 -17.66 6.31
N THR A 24 8.84 -16.82 6.96
CA THR A 24 8.85 -15.36 6.77
C THR A 24 8.99 -14.67 8.11
N ASP A 25 9.94 -13.76 8.19
CA ASP A 25 10.07 -12.76 9.25
C ASP A 25 9.58 -11.42 8.71
N LEU A 26 8.64 -10.79 9.42
CA LEU A 26 8.11 -9.49 9.05
C LEU A 26 7.73 -8.73 10.31
N ARG A 27 8.08 -7.44 10.36
CA ARG A 27 7.64 -6.53 11.41
C ARG A 27 6.92 -5.34 10.82
N ILE A 28 5.70 -5.10 11.32
CA ILE A 28 4.85 -3.96 10.98
C ILE A 28 4.71 -3.10 12.23
N GLU A 29 5.01 -1.81 12.11
CA GLU A 29 5.04 -0.90 13.24
C GLU A 29 3.63 -0.39 13.59
N ARG A 30 3.50 0.22 14.76
CA ARG A 30 2.22 0.78 15.21
C ARG A 30 1.90 2.06 14.43
N GLY A 31 0.67 2.17 13.96
CA GLY A 31 0.16 3.38 13.29
C GLY A 31 0.61 3.52 11.83
N GLU A 32 1.48 2.64 11.31
CA GLU A 32 1.84 2.69 9.90
C GLU A 32 0.75 2.11 8.99
N ILE A 33 0.71 2.59 7.76
CA ILE A 33 0.02 1.94 6.64
C ILE A 33 1.05 1.10 5.89
N PHE A 34 0.93 -0.21 6.03
CA PHE A 34 1.86 -1.19 5.45
C PHE A 34 1.24 -1.84 4.22
N GLY A 35 1.93 -1.77 3.09
CA GLY A 35 1.52 -2.37 1.83
C GLY A 35 2.09 -3.76 1.60
N LEU A 36 1.27 -4.68 1.09
CA LEU A 36 1.70 -5.96 0.54
C LEU A 36 1.37 -5.98 -0.94
N ILE A 37 2.39 -6.02 -1.80
CA ILE A 37 2.22 -6.04 -3.25
C ILE A 37 2.84 -7.29 -3.86
N GLY A 38 2.38 -7.67 -5.04
CA GLY A 38 2.89 -8.81 -5.82
C GLY A 38 1.80 -9.40 -6.72
N HIS A 39 2.19 -10.26 -7.65
CA HIS A 39 1.26 -10.88 -8.58
C HIS A 39 0.24 -11.78 -7.87
N SER A 40 -0.83 -12.16 -8.60
CA SER A 40 -1.79 -13.15 -8.10
C SER A 40 -1.07 -14.46 -7.74
N GLY A 41 -1.46 -15.07 -6.62
CA GLY A 41 -0.80 -16.28 -6.11
C GLY A 41 0.53 -16.08 -5.38
N ALA A 42 1.03 -14.85 -5.21
CA ALA A 42 2.28 -14.59 -4.48
C ALA A 42 2.22 -14.89 -2.97
N GLY A 43 1.04 -15.17 -2.39
CA GLY A 43 0.87 -15.48 -0.97
C GLY A 43 0.34 -14.33 -0.10
N LYS A 44 0.02 -13.17 -0.67
CA LYS A 44 -0.42 -11.96 0.04
C LYS A 44 -1.64 -12.20 0.94
N SER A 45 -2.74 -12.71 0.38
CA SER A 45 -3.97 -12.97 1.14
C SER A 45 -3.77 -14.08 2.19
N THR A 46 -2.87 -15.04 1.92
CA THR A 46 -2.47 -16.04 2.92
C THR A 46 -1.79 -15.36 4.10
N LEU A 47 -0.79 -14.50 3.87
CA LEU A 47 -0.11 -13.76 4.92
C LEU A 47 -1.09 -12.90 5.73
N LEU A 48 -2.00 -12.16 5.05
CA LEU A 48 -3.01 -11.36 5.74
C LEU A 48 -3.93 -12.21 6.63
N ARG A 49 -4.38 -13.36 6.12
CA ARG A 49 -5.26 -14.29 6.87
C ARG A 49 -4.55 -14.98 8.03
N LEU A 50 -3.24 -15.11 7.97
CA LEU A 50 -2.45 -15.58 9.11
C LEU A 50 -2.44 -14.54 10.24
N ILE A 51 -2.36 -13.24 9.95
CA ILE A 51 -2.32 -12.17 10.97
C ILE A 51 -3.55 -12.20 11.87
N ASN A 52 -4.75 -12.42 11.32
CA ASN A 52 -5.98 -12.53 12.10
C ASN A 52 -6.40 -13.98 12.38
N ARG A 53 -5.48 -14.92 12.07
CA ARG A 53 -5.67 -16.36 12.24
C ARG A 53 -6.98 -16.89 11.64
N LEU A 54 -7.38 -16.34 10.48
CA LEU A 54 -8.38 -16.98 9.61
C LEU A 54 -7.80 -18.24 8.98
N GLU A 55 -6.47 -18.26 8.81
CA GLU A 55 -5.67 -19.43 8.44
C GLU A 55 -4.68 -19.73 9.57
N GLU A 56 -4.51 -21.02 9.89
CA GLU A 56 -3.49 -21.46 10.85
C GLU A 56 -2.13 -21.52 10.16
N PRO A 57 -1.05 -20.98 10.76
CA PRO A 57 0.30 -21.20 10.24
C PRO A 57 0.67 -22.68 10.31
N SER A 58 1.45 -23.14 9.34
CA SER A 58 2.00 -24.51 9.35
C SER A 58 3.22 -24.62 10.27
N ALA A 59 3.97 -23.52 10.43
CA ALA A 59 5.06 -23.38 11.38
C ALA A 59 5.31 -21.90 11.68
N GLY A 60 6.15 -21.63 12.69
CA GLY A 60 6.42 -20.27 13.17
C GLY A 60 5.33 -19.74 14.09
N ARG A 61 5.41 -18.45 14.41
CA ARG A 61 4.44 -17.78 15.30
C ARG A 61 4.13 -16.38 14.82
N ILE A 62 3.00 -15.86 15.28
CA ILE A 62 2.52 -14.52 14.94
C ILE A 62 2.19 -13.81 16.24
N VAL A 63 2.84 -12.68 16.46
CA VAL A 63 2.65 -11.85 17.65
C VAL A 63 1.99 -10.53 17.21
N VAL A 64 0.89 -10.17 17.86
CA VAL A 64 0.17 -8.94 17.57
C VAL A 64 -0.06 -8.18 18.88
N ASP A 65 0.42 -6.94 18.93
CA ASP A 65 0.37 -6.09 20.13
C ASP A 65 0.94 -6.78 21.40
N GLY A 66 1.99 -7.59 21.21
CA GLY A 66 2.66 -8.37 22.27
C GLY A 66 2.00 -9.70 22.62
N GLU A 67 0.86 -10.05 22.02
CA GLU A 67 0.12 -11.29 22.26
C GLU A 67 0.44 -12.32 21.15
N ASP A 68 0.86 -13.52 21.53
CA ASP A 68 1.04 -14.62 20.58
C ASP A 68 -0.30 -15.17 20.12
N VAL A 69 -0.71 -14.76 18.91
CA VAL A 69 -2.00 -15.12 18.34
C VAL A 69 -2.08 -16.61 18.01
N THR A 70 -0.96 -17.26 17.74
CA THR A 70 -0.92 -18.69 17.40
C THR A 70 -1.22 -19.60 18.60
N ALA A 71 -1.00 -19.11 19.81
CA ALA A 71 -1.25 -19.85 21.06
C ALA A 71 -2.66 -19.64 21.63
N LEU A 72 -3.47 -18.73 21.07
CA LEU A 72 -4.79 -18.43 21.61
C LEU A 72 -5.76 -19.60 21.46
N ASP A 73 -6.53 -19.83 22.51
CA ASP A 73 -7.70 -20.71 22.45
C ASP A 73 -8.87 -20.06 21.68
N ALA A 74 -9.97 -20.79 21.51
CA ALA A 74 -11.12 -20.29 20.76
C ALA A 74 -11.77 -19.03 21.38
N ALA A 75 -11.70 -18.85 22.70
CA ALA A 75 -12.25 -17.67 23.37
C ALA A 75 -11.32 -16.47 23.19
N GLY A 76 -10.02 -16.65 23.41
CA GLY A 76 -8.99 -15.65 23.17
C GLY A 76 -8.97 -15.17 21.70
N LEU A 77 -9.08 -16.11 20.75
CA LEU A 77 -9.14 -15.79 19.33
C LEU A 77 -10.37 -14.94 18.96
N ARG A 78 -11.54 -15.22 19.54
CA ARG A 78 -12.72 -14.37 19.36
C ARG A 78 -12.50 -12.96 19.95
N ALA A 79 -11.89 -12.86 21.13
CA ALA A 79 -11.56 -11.59 21.76
C ALA A 79 -10.52 -10.80 20.93
N PHE A 80 -9.50 -11.49 20.42
CA PHE A 80 -8.50 -10.93 19.53
C PHE A 80 -9.13 -10.35 18.24
N ARG A 81 -9.97 -11.13 17.55
CA ARG A 81 -10.60 -10.71 16.29
C ARG A 81 -11.53 -9.50 16.43
N ARG A 82 -12.03 -9.18 17.62
CA ARG A 82 -12.79 -7.93 17.87
C ARG A 82 -11.90 -6.69 17.79
N ARG A 83 -10.58 -6.84 18.03
CA ARG A 83 -9.59 -5.76 17.98
C ARG A 83 -8.95 -5.60 16.61
N VAL A 84 -9.34 -6.45 15.64
CA VAL A 84 -8.85 -6.45 14.26
C VAL A 84 -10.03 -6.27 13.32
N GLY A 85 -10.09 -5.14 12.64
CA GLY A 85 -11.05 -4.90 11.56
C GLY A 85 -10.58 -5.57 10.27
N MET A 86 -11.53 -6.01 9.45
CA MET A 86 -11.20 -6.56 8.13
C MET A 86 -12.12 -6.01 7.06
N ILE A 87 -11.52 -5.53 5.96
CA ILE A 87 -12.17 -5.08 4.75
C ILE A 87 -11.86 -6.10 3.66
N PHE A 88 -12.88 -6.55 2.95
CA PHE A 88 -12.80 -7.61 1.96
C PHE A 88 -12.95 -7.07 0.55
N GLN A 89 -12.35 -7.73 -0.41
CA GLN A 89 -12.42 -7.43 -1.84
C GLN A 89 -13.87 -7.34 -2.37
N HIS A 90 -14.73 -8.25 -1.97
CA HIS A 90 -16.13 -8.31 -2.41
C HIS A 90 -17.12 -7.74 -1.38
N PHE A 91 -16.66 -6.78 -0.55
CA PHE A 91 -17.44 -6.08 0.49
C PHE A 91 -18.00 -7.00 1.58
N ASN A 92 -18.40 -8.21 1.28
CA ASN A 92 -19.01 -9.21 2.19
C ASN A 92 -20.14 -8.64 3.05
N LEU A 93 -21.00 -7.80 2.45
CA LEU A 93 -22.19 -7.26 3.12
C LEU A 93 -23.31 -8.29 3.12
N LEU A 94 -24.05 -8.34 4.20
CA LEU A 94 -25.26 -9.16 4.29
C LEU A 94 -26.37 -8.53 3.46
N SER A 95 -26.75 -9.18 2.35
CA SER A 95 -27.74 -8.68 1.39
C SER A 95 -29.12 -8.50 1.99
N SER A 96 -29.47 -9.31 3.00
CA SER A 96 -30.75 -9.27 3.72
C SER A 96 -30.80 -8.25 4.86
N LYS A 97 -29.73 -7.50 5.09
CA LYS A 97 -29.61 -6.51 6.16
C LYS A 97 -29.43 -5.11 5.59
N THR A 98 -29.95 -4.12 6.29
CA THR A 98 -29.75 -2.71 5.93
C THR A 98 -28.28 -2.31 6.11
N VAL A 99 -27.92 -1.13 5.63
CA VAL A 99 -26.59 -0.52 5.86
C VAL A 99 -26.34 -0.38 7.36
N ALA A 100 -27.30 0.17 8.10
CA ALA A 100 -27.17 0.33 9.54
C ALA A 100 -26.98 -1.02 10.27
N ASP A 101 -27.74 -2.05 9.87
CA ASP A 101 -27.61 -3.39 10.45
C ASP A 101 -26.26 -4.04 10.13
N ASN A 102 -25.74 -3.87 8.91
CA ASN A 102 -24.42 -4.36 8.53
C ASN A 102 -23.32 -3.74 9.37
N ILE A 103 -23.39 -2.42 9.63
CA ILE A 103 -22.41 -1.72 10.48
C ILE A 103 -22.56 -2.10 11.95
N GLY A 104 -23.80 -2.24 12.45
CA GLY A 104 -24.06 -2.55 13.86
C GLY A 104 -23.83 -4.01 14.24
N MET A 105 -23.80 -4.93 13.26
CA MET A 105 -23.71 -6.36 13.51
C MET A 105 -22.49 -6.78 14.35
N PRO A 106 -21.26 -6.29 14.12
CA PRO A 106 -20.11 -6.65 14.95
C PRO A 106 -20.32 -6.32 16.43
N LEU A 107 -20.97 -5.18 16.75
CA LEU A 107 -21.27 -4.77 18.10
C LEU A 107 -22.34 -5.68 18.74
N ALA A 108 -23.38 -6.01 17.98
CA ALA A 108 -24.42 -6.93 18.44
C ALA A 108 -23.86 -8.33 18.77
N LEU A 109 -22.92 -8.83 17.93
CA LEU A 109 -22.25 -10.12 18.15
C LEU A 109 -21.22 -10.06 19.28
N ALA A 110 -20.57 -8.92 19.49
CA ALA A 110 -19.61 -8.74 20.58
C ALA A 110 -20.31 -8.83 21.95
N GLY A 111 -21.58 -8.42 22.04
CA GLY A 111 -22.32 -8.30 23.29
C GLY A 111 -21.86 -7.11 24.14
N GLY A 112 -22.59 -6.86 25.23
CA GLY A 112 -22.25 -5.78 26.18
C GLY A 112 -22.70 -4.38 25.75
N PHE A 113 -23.30 -4.21 24.57
CA PHE A 113 -23.82 -2.93 24.07
C PHE A 113 -25.34 -2.93 24.08
N SER A 114 -25.96 -1.87 24.61
CA SER A 114 -27.38 -1.62 24.49
C SER A 114 -27.73 -1.24 23.03
N ARG A 115 -29.01 -1.40 22.65
CA ARG A 115 -29.51 -0.99 21.33
C ARG A 115 -29.22 0.50 21.04
N ARG A 116 -29.33 1.34 22.07
CA ARG A 116 -29.05 2.78 21.95
C ARG A 116 -27.58 3.04 21.64
N GLN A 117 -26.65 2.40 22.37
CA GLN A 117 -25.21 2.54 22.11
C GLN A 117 -24.83 2.07 20.70
N ILE A 118 -25.41 0.96 20.23
CA ILE A 118 -25.21 0.48 18.86
C ILE A 118 -25.71 1.52 17.85
N ALA A 119 -26.91 2.08 18.05
CA ALA A 119 -27.48 3.08 17.14
C ALA A 119 -26.65 4.37 17.11
N GLU A 120 -26.19 4.87 18.25
CA GLU A 120 -25.32 6.04 18.36
C GLU A 120 -23.97 5.79 17.64
N ARG A 121 -23.36 4.63 17.84
CA ARG A 121 -22.13 4.24 17.17
C ARG A 121 -22.29 4.12 15.65
N VAL A 122 -23.37 3.47 15.20
CA VAL A 122 -23.70 3.34 13.76
C VAL A 122 -23.89 4.72 13.13
N SER A 123 -24.62 5.63 13.80
CA SER A 123 -24.81 6.99 13.30
C SER A 123 -23.48 7.75 13.13
N SER A 124 -22.59 7.68 14.13
CA SER A 124 -21.25 8.28 14.06
C SER A 124 -20.42 7.70 12.91
N LEU A 125 -20.47 6.38 12.69
CA LEU A 125 -19.73 5.73 11.62
C LEU A 125 -20.31 6.07 10.24
N LEU A 126 -21.63 6.17 10.12
CA LEU A 126 -22.27 6.61 8.88
C LEU A 126 -21.87 8.03 8.50
N ALA A 127 -21.83 8.95 9.47
CA ALA A 127 -21.34 10.31 9.27
C ALA A 127 -19.87 10.32 8.82
N ARG A 128 -19.02 9.51 9.46
CA ARG A 128 -17.60 9.39 9.10
C ARG A 128 -17.37 8.95 7.65
N VAL A 129 -18.20 8.05 7.14
CA VAL A 129 -18.08 7.56 5.75
C VAL A 129 -18.97 8.29 4.75
N GLY A 130 -19.74 9.33 5.18
CA GLY A 130 -20.61 10.13 4.34
C GLY A 130 -21.83 9.36 3.79
N LEU A 131 -22.43 8.51 4.61
CA LEU A 131 -23.55 7.62 4.22
C LEU A 131 -24.80 7.76 5.12
N GLU A 132 -24.99 8.87 5.82
CA GLU A 132 -26.13 9.08 6.75
C GLU A 132 -27.48 8.85 6.08
N ALA A 133 -27.65 9.39 4.87
CA ALA A 133 -28.88 9.24 4.09
C ALA A 133 -29.14 7.81 3.59
N HIS A 134 -28.18 6.88 3.80
CA HIS A 134 -28.26 5.51 3.28
C HIS A 134 -28.51 4.46 4.36
N ALA A 135 -28.66 4.86 5.63
CA ALA A 135 -28.79 3.95 6.78
C ALA A 135 -29.82 2.83 6.60
N GLY A 136 -30.99 3.16 6.04
CA GLY A 136 -32.10 2.22 5.81
C GLY A 136 -32.02 1.46 4.48
N LYS A 137 -31.04 1.75 3.60
CA LYS A 137 -30.91 1.06 2.32
C LYS A 137 -30.31 -0.33 2.47
N TYR A 138 -30.54 -1.18 1.48
CA TYR A 138 -29.93 -2.52 1.38
C TYR A 138 -28.73 -2.48 0.43
N PRO A 139 -27.77 -3.42 0.54
CA PRO A 139 -26.57 -3.45 -0.31
C PRO A 139 -26.86 -3.42 -1.82
N ALA A 140 -27.97 -4.02 -2.28
CA ALA A 140 -28.35 -4.00 -3.68
C ALA A 140 -28.67 -2.58 -4.23
N GLN A 141 -28.95 -1.63 -3.35
CA GLN A 141 -29.30 -0.25 -3.69
C GLN A 141 -28.08 0.70 -3.66
N LEU A 142 -26.87 0.17 -3.46
CA LEU A 142 -25.66 0.93 -3.31
C LEU A 142 -24.70 0.74 -4.50
N SER A 143 -23.95 1.79 -4.84
CA SER A 143 -22.81 1.69 -5.74
C SER A 143 -21.67 0.88 -5.12
N GLY A 144 -20.68 0.47 -5.91
CA GLY A 144 -19.49 -0.25 -5.43
C GLY A 144 -18.76 0.53 -4.33
N GLY A 145 -18.49 1.81 -4.55
CA GLY A 145 -17.82 2.67 -3.58
C GLY A 145 -18.65 2.88 -2.30
N GLN A 146 -19.97 2.98 -2.40
CA GLN A 146 -20.83 3.04 -1.22
C GLN A 146 -20.79 1.72 -0.43
N LYS A 147 -20.81 0.57 -1.09
CA LYS A 147 -20.63 -0.75 -0.44
C LYS A 147 -19.30 -0.84 0.29
N GLN A 148 -18.22 -0.32 -0.32
CA GLN A 148 -16.91 -0.32 0.29
C GLN A 148 -16.87 0.56 1.54
N ARG A 149 -17.45 1.77 1.48
CA ARG A 149 -17.56 2.65 2.65
C ARG A 149 -18.38 2.02 3.79
N VAL A 150 -19.44 1.26 3.48
CA VAL A 150 -20.17 0.45 4.49
C VAL A 150 -19.25 -0.63 5.07
N GLY A 151 -18.45 -1.31 4.24
CA GLY A 151 -17.45 -2.30 4.69
C GLY A 151 -16.42 -1.69 5.63
N ILE A 152 -15.93 -0.48 5.33
CA ILE A 152 -15.01 0.27 6.20
C ILE A 152 -15.69 0.63 7.52
N ALA A 153 -16.89 1.22 7.49
CA ALA A 153 -17.64 1.57 8.69
C ALA A 153 -17.89 0.34 9.59
N ARG A 154 -18.26 -0.79 8.98
CA ARG A 154 -18.45 -2.07 9.72
C ARG A 154 -17.15 -2.55 10.35
N ALA A 155 -16.01 -2.47 9.65
CA ALA A 155 -14.71 -2.87 10.18
C ALA A 155 -14.26 -1.99 11.37
N LEU A 156 -14.70 -0.74 11.41
CA LEU A 156 -14.40 0.23 12.49
C LEU A 156 -15.37 0.13 13.68
N ALA A 157 -16.46 -0.64 13.57
CA ALA A 157 -17.53 -0.66 14.58
C ALA A 157 -17.02 -0.98 15.99
N THR A 158 -16.12 -1.96 16.11
CA THR A 158 -15.55 -2.44 17.37
C THR A 158 -14.32 -1.67 17.85
N GLU A 159 -14.01 -0.51 17.26
CA GLU A 159 -12.82 0.29 17.57
C GLU A 159 -11.51 -0.52 17.50
N PRO A 160 -11.23 -1.13 16.35
CA PRO A 160 -10.05 -1.97 16.20
C PRO A 160 -8.76 -1.16 16.33
N LYS A 161 -7.65 -1.81 16.69
CA LYS A 161 -6.31 -1.23 16.64
C LYS A 161 -5.62 -1.48 15.29
N ILE A 162 -6.09 -2.48 14.57
CA ILE A 162 -5.53 -2.95 13.29
C ILE A 162 -6.68 -3.07 12.29
N LEU A 163 -6.41 -2.62 11.06
CA LEU A 163 -7.31 -2.77 9.93
C LEU A 163 -6.59 -3.56 8.82
N LEU A 164 -7.13 -4.71 8.48
CA LEU A 164 -6.63 -5.56 7.40
C LEU A 164 -7.48 -5.34 6.14
N CYS A 165 -6.86 -4.95 5.03
CA CYS A 165 -7.53 -4.63 3.77
C CYS A 165 -7.09 -5.64 2.71
N ASP A 166 -7.97 -6.59 2.37
CA ASP A 166 -7.74 -7.57 1.31
C ASP A 166 -8.30 -7.03 -0.01
N GLU A 167 -7.44 -6.45 -0.85
CA GLU A 167 -7.77 -5.84 -2.15
C GLU A 167 -8.97 -4.88 -2.12
N ALA A 168 -8.99 -3.97 -1.14
CA ALA A 168 -10.12 -3.10 -0.82
C ALA A 168 -10.56 -2.16 -1.96
N THR A 169 -9.77 -2.00 -3.02
CA THR A 169 -10.02 -1.06 -4.14
C THR A 169 -10.16 -1.73 -5.50
N SER A 170 -9.84 -3.03 -5.63
CA SER A 170 -9.73 -3.72 -6.91
C SER A 170 -11.05 -3.79 -7.74
N ALA A 171 -12.20 -3.59 -7.10
CA ALA A 171 -13.52 -3.61 -7.74
C ALA A 171 -14.10 -2.20 -7.97
N LEU A 172 -13.29 -1.15 -7.84
CA LEU A 172 -13.72 0.25 -7.90
C LEU A 172 -13.12 0.96 -9.11
N ASP A 173 -13.80 1.98 -9.59
CA ASP A 173 -13.25 2.90 -10.58
C ASP A 173 -12.15 3.80 -9.97
N PRO A 174 -11.26 4.41 -10.78
CA PRO A 174 -10.13 5.18 -10.26
C PRO A 174 -10.53 6.35 -9.36
N GLN A 175 -11.64 7.04 -9.64
CA GLN A 175 -12.10 8.17 -8.83
C GLN A 175 -12.59 7.70 -7.46
N THR A 176 -13.36 6.63 -7.43
CA THR A 176 -13.86 6.00 -6.20
C THR A 176 -12.71 5.41 -5.39
N THR A 177 -11.73 4.77 -6.06
CA THR A 177 -10.49 4.30 -5.43
C THR A 177 -9.78 5.43 -4.68
N ALA A 178 -9.56 6.57 -5.34
CA ALA A 178 -8.91 7.72 -4.71
C ALA A 178 -9.66 8.20 -3.44
N GLN A 179 -11.00 8.24 -3.49
CA GLN A 179 -11.82 8.64 -2.33
C GLN A 179 -11.76 7.63 -1.18
N VAL A 180 -11.71 6.33 -1.48
CA VAL A 180 -11.59 5.27 -0.46
C VAL A 180 -10.20 5.30 0.18
N LEU A 181 -9.15 5.50 -0.61
CA LEU A 181 -7.78 5.63 -0.09
C LEU A 181 -7.62 6.85 0.80
N GLN A 182 -8.19 8.00 0.39
CA GLN A 182 -8.20 9.20 1.24
C GLN A 182 -8.91 8.95 2.56
N LEU A 183 -10.08 8.30 2.53
CA LEU A 183 -10.81 7.93 3.75
C LEU A 183 -9.98 7.03 4.67
N LEU A 184 -9.24 6.06 4.12
CA LEU A 184 -8.36 5.18 4.91
C LEU A 184 -7.18 5.94 5.52
N ASP A 185 -6.57 6.88 4.78
CA ASP A 185 -5.49 7.74 5.27
C ASP A 185 -5.99 8.67 6.40
N ASP A 186 -7.15 9.30 6.21
CA ASP A 186 -7.78 10.15 7.24
C ASP A 186 -8.06 9.35 8.52
N ILE A 187 -8.61 8.14 8.40
CA ILE A 187 -8.87 7.23 9.52
C ILE A 187 -7.57 6.83 10.22
N ASN A 188 -6.52 6.50 9.46
CA ASN A 188 -5.21 6.17 10.03
C ASN A 188 -4.65 7.34 10.86
N ARG A 189 -4.65 8.56 10.29
CA ARG A 189 -4.14 9.78 10.94
C ARG A 189 -4.94 10.16 12.19
N GLU A 190 -6.27 10.08 12.13
CA GLU A 190 -7.13 10.48 13.24
C GLU A 190 -7.14 9.47 14.39
N LEU A 191 -7.14 8.17 14.07
CA LEU A 191 -7.30 7.10 15.06
C LEU A 191 -6.00 6.40 15.44
N GLY A 192 -4.89 6.68 14.74
CA GLY A 192 -3.60 6.01 14.93
C GLY A 192 -3.66 4.50 14.63
N LEU A 193 -4.55 4.08 13.73
CA LEU A 193 -4.72 2.68 13.36
C LEU A 193 -3.52 2.15 12.58
N THR A 194 -3.11 0.92 12.85
CA THR A 194 -2.20 0.21 11.97
C THR A 194 -3.00 -0.41 10.82
N ILE A 195 -2.67 -0.09 9.57
CA ILE A 195 -3.36 -0.62 8.39
C ILE A 195 -2.43 -1.55 7.63
N VAL A 196 -2.89 -2.76 7.30
CA VAL A 196 -2.19 -3.67 6.39
C VAL A 196 -3.03 -3.81 5.13
N LEU A 197 -2.50 -3.33 4.01
CA LEU A 197 -3.21 -3.24 2.74
C LEU A 197 -2.60 -4.20 1.71
N ILE A 198 -3.42 -5.08 1.14
CA ILE A 198 -3.05 -5.88 -0.03
C ILE A 198 -3.54 -5.19 -1.29
N THR A 199 -2.69 -5.10 -2.29
CA THR A 199 -3.03 -4.68 -3.64
C THR A 199 -2.08 -5.28 -4.66
N HIS A 200 -2.44 -5.24 -5.92
CA HIS A 200 -1.54 -5.46 -7.07
C HIS A 200 -1.24 -4.15 -7.81
N GLU A 201 -1.78 -3.01 -7.34
CA GLU A 201 -1.62 -1.69 -7.92
C GLU A 201 -0.56 -0.89 -7.18
N MET A 202 0.57 -0.57 -7.85
CA MET A 202 1.67 0.22 -7.28
C MET A 202 1.22 1.64 -6.93
N ASP A 203 0.27 2.21 -7.69
CA ASP A 203 -0.28 3.54 -7.43
C ASP A 203 -1.02 3.63 -6.09
N VAL A 204 -1.70 2.56 -5.68
CA VAL A 204 -2.32 2.47 -4.36
C VAL A 204 -1.27 2.51 -3.26
N ILE A 205 -0.19 1.71 -3.41
CA ILE A 205 0.93 1.71 -2.46
C ILE A 205 1.55 3.09 -2.33
N ARG A 206 1.84 3.73 -3.47
CA ARG A 206 2.47 5.06 -3.54
C ARG A 206 1.64 6.13 -2.83
N ARG A 207 0.31 6.06 -2.94
CA ARG A 207 -0.59 7.08 -2.40
C ARG A 207 -0.67 7.11 -0.90
N ILE A 208 -0.73 5.96 -0.22
CA ILE A 208 -1.05 5.94 1.21
C ILE A 208 -0.10 5.11 2.08
N CYS A 209 0.73 4.22 1.52
CA CYS A 209 1.58 3.36 2.34
C CYS A 209 2.87 4.05 2.78
N ASP A 210 3.31 3.76 3.99
CA ASP A 210 4.60 4.20 4.53
C ASP A 210 5.72 3.25 4.10
N ARG A 211 5.47 1.94 4.26
CA ARG A 211 6.38 0.86 3.87
C ARG A 211 5.64 -0.18 3.05
N VAL A 212 6.39 -0.92 2.26
CA VAL A 212 5.85 -1.96 1.39
C VAL A 212 6.73 -3.20 1.43
N ALA A 213 6.09 -4.37 1.38
CA ALA A 213 6.74 -5.64 1.08
C ALA A 213 6.26 -6.15 -0.27
N LEU A 214 7.20 -6.46 -1.16
CA LEU A 214 6.94 -7.17 -2.39
C LEU A 214 7.00 -8.67 -2.14
N MET A 215 5.97 -9.38 -2.55
CA MET A 215 5.89 -10.83 -2.44
C MET A 215 5.96 -11.51 -3.81
N GLU A 216 6.77 -12.56 -3.89
CA GLU A 216 6.86 -13.44 -5.05
C GLU A 216 7.04 -14.90 -4.58
N ALA A 217 6.26 -15.82 -5.16
CA ALA A 217 6.32 -17.26 -4.85
C ALA A 217 6.35 -17.60 -3.33
N GLY A 218 5.53 -16.89 -2.54
CA GLY A 218 5.42 -17.10 -1.10
C GLY A 218 6.57 -16.52 -0.27
N ARG A 219 7.40 -15.65 -0.83
CA ARG A 219 8.52 -14.98 -0.15
C ARG A 219 8.39 -13.47 -0.23
N ILE A 220 8.89 -12.75 0.77
CA ILE A 220 9.18 -11.33 0.66
C ILE A 220 10.51 -11.20 -0.06
N VAL A 221 10.52 -10.57 -1.22
CA VAL A 221 11.71 -10.39 -2.06
C VAL A 221 12.29 -8.99 -1.98
N GLU A 222 11.46 -8.01 -1.57
CA GLU A 222 11.91 -6.67 -1.26
C GLU A 222 11.04 -6.05 -0.18
N LEU A 223 11.63 -5.28 0.73
CA LEU A 223 10.96 -4.64 1.87
C LEU A 223 11.65 -3.30 2.17
N GLY A 224 10.89 -2.24 2.26
CA GLY A 224 11.44 -0.92 2.61
C GLY A 224 10.39 0.18 2.68
N ALA A 225 10.85 1.41 2.87
CA ALA A 225 10.02 2.59 2.71
C ALA A 225 9.53 2.67 1.26
N VAL A 226 8.28 3.09 1.04
CA VAL A 226 7.70 3.17 -0.31
C VAL A 226 8.57 4.03 -1.23
N SER A 227 9.11 5.14 -0.71
CA SER A 227 10.01 6.00 -1.49
C SER A 227 11.29 5.31 -1.95
N GLU A 228 11.86 4.41 -1.16
CA GLU A 228 13.08 3.68 -1.52
C GLU A 228 12.77 2.59 -2.53
N VAL A 229 11.77 1.75 -2.23
CA VAL A 229 11.35 0.64 -3.10
C VAL A 229 10.86 1.14 -4.46
N PHE A 230 10.19 2.30 -4.50
CA PHE A 230 9.65 2.88 -5.72
C PHE A 230 10.73 3.58 -6.55
N LEU A 231 11.60 4.38 -5.92
CA LEU A 231 12.61 5.17 -6.64
C LEU A 231 13.89 4.39 -6.96
N HIS A 232 14.20 3.38 -6.14
CA HIS A 232 15.45 2.59 -6.23
C HIS A 232 15.17 1.09 -6.07
N PRO A 233 14.31 0.49 -6.92
CA PRO A 233 13.95 -0.91 -6.82
C PRO A 233 15.18 -1.81 -7.01
N GLN A 234 15.43 -2.70 -6.05
CA GLN A 234 16.58 -3.62 -6.07
C GLN A 234 16.22 -4.94 -6.76
N HIS A 235 15.00 -5.44 -6.50
CA HIS A 235 14.57 -6.71 -7.08
C HIS A 235 14.02 -6.53 -8.51
N PRO A 236 14.32 -7.44 -9.47
CA PRO A 236 13.83 -7.34 -10.84
C PRO A 236 12.31 -7.24 -10.96
N THR A 237 11.58 -8.00 -10.12
CA THR A 237 10.12 -7.96 -10.10
C THR A 237 9.58 -6.62 -9.62
N THR A 238 10.22 -6.00 -8.63
CA THR A 238 9.86 -4.64 -8.17
C THR A 238 10.07 -3.64 -9.29
N ARG A 239 11.23 -3.69 -9.95
CA ARG A 239 11.54 -2.80 -11.07
C ARG A 239 10.48 -2.89 -12.16
N ARG A 240 10.08 -4.11 -12.54
CA ARG A 240 9.02 -4.32 -13.52
C ARG A 240 7.68 -3.73 -13.08
N LEU A 241 7.24 -3.97 -11.83
CA LEU A 241 6.00 -3.41 -11.32
C LEU A 241 6.01 -1.87 -11.25
N VAL A 242 7.16 -1.27 -10.92
CA VAL A 242 7.31 0.19 -10.95
C VAL A 242 7.21 0.72 -12.38
N LEU A 243 7.89 0.09 -13.34
CA LEU A 243 7.84 0.51 -14.76
C LEU A 243 6.43 0.36 -15.34
N GLU A 244 5.71 -0.73 -15.01
CA GLU A 244 4.32 -0.92 -15.41
C GLU A 244 3.41 0.18 -14.84
N ALA A 245 3.56 0.52 -13.56
CA ALA A 245 2.81 1.61 -12.91
C ALA A 245 3.13 2.99 -13.51
N GLU A 246 4.37 3.17 -13.92
CA GLU A 246 4.84 4.39 -14.56
C GLU A 246 4.46 4.48 -16.05
N GLN A 247 3.87 3.43 -16.61
CA GLN A 247 3.58 3.30 -18.06
C GLN A 247 4.84 3.52 -18.93
N ILE A 248 5.99 3.14 -18.40
CA ILE A 248 7.27 3.27 -19.09
C ILE A 248 7.56 1.94 -19.78
N ASP A 249 7.65 1.98 -21.10
CA ASP A 249 8.08 0.83 -21.89
C ASP A 249 9.60 0.61 -21.70
N GLU A 250 9.97 -0.53 -21.12
CA GLU A 250 11.37 -0.89 -20.84
C GLU A 250 12.24 -0.87 -22.12
N HIS A 251 11.64 -1.22 -23.27
CA HIS A 251 12.31 -1.24 -24.56
C HIS A 251 12.48 0.16 -25.18
N ALA A 252 11.59 1.11 -24.84
CA ALA A 252 11.70 2.50 -25.30
C ALA A 252 12.84 3.25 -24.57
N GLN A 253 13.16 2.89 -23.32
CA GLN A 253 14.18 3.62 -22.55
C GLN A 253 15.63 3.46 -23.05
N SER A 254 15.99 2.33 -23.62
CA SER A 254 17.37 2.10 -24.09
C SER A 254 17.58 2.34 -25.58
N ALA A 255 16.55 2.18 -26.40
CA ALA A 255 16.63 2.31 -27.83
C ALA A 255 16.40 3.76 -28.35
N ASP A 256 15.56 4.53 -27.65
CA ASP A 256 15.13 5.86 -28.12
C ASP A 256 16.20 6.95 -28.05
N PHE A 257 17.24 6.79 -27.23
CA PHE A 257 18.27 7.81 -27.08
C PHE A 257 19.56 7.56 -27.87
N ALA A 258 19.61 6.52 -28.72
CA ALA A 258 20.84 6.17 -29.48
C ALA A 258 21.36 7.31 -30.36
N HIS A 259 20.47 8.17 -30.82
CA HIS A 259 20.80 9.31 -31.70
C HIS A 259 20.92 10.65 -30.97
N VAL A 260 20.73 10.69 -29.66
CA VAL A 260 20.88 11.89 -28.84
C VAL A 260 22.37 12.11 -28.53
N ALA A 261 22.89 13.29 -28.79
CA ALA A 261 24.28 13.62 -28.45
C ALA A 261 24.45 13.88 -26.95
N GLY A 262 25.67 13.65 -26.42
CA GLY A 262 26.05 13.98 -25.06
C GLY A 262 25.87 12.83 -24.04
N ARG A 263 26.19 13.12 -22.78
CA ARG A 263 26.04 12.18 -21.65
C ARG A 263 24.60 12.17 -21.19
N ILE A 264 24.00 10.99 -21.09
CA ILE A 264 22.61 10.85 -20.67
C ILE A 264 22.58 10.44 -19.20
N LEU A 265 21.87 11.24 -18.41
CA LEU A 265 21.71 11.07 -16.98
C LEU A 265 20.24 10.93 -16.63
N ARG A 266 19.92 10.05 -15.66
CA ARG A 266 18.65 10.05 -14.95
C ARG A 266 18.86 10.71 -13.60
N LEU A 267 18.04 11.70 -13.30
CA LEU A 267 18.05 12.46 -12.06
C LEU A 267 16.78 12.14 -11.30
N THR A 268 16.90 11.78 -10.01
CA THR A 268 15.76 11.60 -9.12
C THR A 268 15.84 12.64 -8.01
N PHE A 269 14.83 13.49 -7.94
CA PHE A 269 14.65 14.55 -6.95
C PHE A 269 13.65 14.10 -5.90
N ARG A 270 13.81 14.54 -4.65
CA ARG A 270 12.88 14.22 -3.56
C ARG A 270 12.64 15.45 -2.68
N GLY A 271 11.39 15.62 -2.24
CA GLY A 271 11.00 16.74 -1.38
C GLY A 271 11.14 18.09 -2.10
N GLU A 272 11.60 19.09 -1.38
CA GLU A 272 11.74 20.46 -1.90
C GLU A 272 12.72 20.59 -3.08
N ALA A 273 13.70 19.70 -3.16
CA ALA A 273 14.63 19.66 -4.30
C ALA A 273 13.92 19.44 -5.65
N THR A 274 12.72 18.87 -5.63
CA THR A 274 11.88 18.64 -6.82
C THR A 274 11.51 19.94 -7.53
N TYR A 275 11.34 21.03 -6.79
CA TYR A 275 10.94 22.33 -7.32
C TYR A 275 12.11 23.32 -7.42
N ALA A 276 13.30 22.96 -6.97
CA ALA A 276 14.47 23.82 -7.02
C ALA A 276 14.94 24.02 -8.47
N PRO A 277 15.35 25.24 -8.89
CA PRO A 277 15.83 25.52 -10.23
C PRO A 277 17.27 25.03 -10.47
N LEU A 278 17.56 23.78 -10.05
CA LEU A 278 18.89 23.21 -9.98
C LEU A 278 19.55 23.10 -11.36
N LEU A 279 18.81 22.60 -12.37
CA LEU A 279 19.36 22.43 -13.73
C LEU A 279 19.82 23.75 -14.31
N GLY A 280 19.03 24.81 -14.18
CA GLY A 280 19.41 26.13 -14.67
C GLY A 280 20.63 26.73 -13.94
N THR A 281 20.78 26.43 -12.64
CA THR A 281 21.95 26.84 -11.87
C THR A 281 23.20 26.08 -12.31
N VAL A 282 23.13 24.77 -12.47
CA VAL A 282 24.25 23.94 -12.93
C VAL A 282 24.70 24.33 -14.34
N ALA A 283 23.74 24.58 -15.26
CA ALA A 283 24.06 25.02 -16.59
C ALA A 283 24.87 26.34 -16.62
N ARG A 284 24.43 27.33 -15.82
CA ARG A 284 25.14 28.63 -15.69
C ARG A 284 26.53 28.50 -15.07
N GLU A 285 26.68 27.63 -14.06
CA GLU A 285 27.98 27.45 -13.36
C GLU A 285 29.01 26.68 -14.17
N THR A 286 28.55 25.73 -15.00
CA THR A 286 29.44 24.77 -15.67
C THR A 286 29.52 24.94 -17.20
N GLY A 287 28.67 25.82 -17.76
CA GLY A 287 28.60 26.08 -19.20
C GLY A 287 28.05 24.93 -20.03
N VAL A 288 27.39 23.94 -19.39
CA VAL A 288 26.75 22.85 -20.14
C VAL A 288 25.38 23.26 -20.63
N ASP A 289 24.99 22.75 -21.78
CA ASP A 289 23.62 22.75 -22.24
C ASP A 289 22.96 21.43 -21.85
N PHE A 290 21.65 21.44 -21.61
CA PHE A 290 20.89 20.23 -21.35
C PHE A 290 19.61 20.17 -22.16
N SER A 291 19.24 18.94 -22.55
CA SER A 291 17.96 18.62 -23.16
C SER A 291 17.18 17.69 -22.21
N ILE A 292 15.91 17.97 -21.95
CA ILE A 292 15.04 17.07 -21.23
C ILE A 292 14.50 16.04 -22.23
N LEU A 293 14.85 14.78 -22.03
CA LEU A 293 14.46 13.67 -22.89
C LEU A 293 13.17 13.01 -22.40
N ALA A 294 13.01 12.91 -21.07
CA ALA A 294 11.81 12.43 -20.42
C ALA A 294 11.76 13.01 -19.00
N GLY A 295 10.58 13.11 -18.43
CA GLY A 295 10.47 13.55 -17.05
C GLY A 295 9.05 13.61 -16.54
N ARG A 296 8.95 13.51 -15.21
CA ARG A 296 7.69 13.69 -14.49
C ARG A 296 7.95 14.21 -13.07
N ILE A 297 6.94 14.86 -12.53
CA ILE A 297 6.85 15.26 -11.12
C ILE A 297 5.56 14.66 -10.58
N ASP A 298 5.66 13.97 -9.45
CA ASP A 298 4.52 13.31 -8.81
C ASP A 298 4.75 13.26 -7.29
N HIS A 299 3.92 12.54 -6.53
CA HIS A 299 3.99 12.44 -5.08
C HIS A 299 4.02 10.99 -4.62
N ILE A 300 4.81 10.73 -3.58
CA ILE A 300 4.72 9.53 -2.75
C ILE A 300 4.16 10.00 -1.41
N ARG A 301 2.87 9.67 -1.14
CA ARG A 301 2.08 10.32 -0.09
C ARG A 301 2.13 11.86 -0.24
N ASP A 302 2.61 12.55 0.80
CA ASP A 302 2.72 14.02 0.84
C ASP A 302 4.08 14.54 0.33
N THR A 303 5.00 13.64 -0.05
CA THR A 303 6.35 14.03 -0.47
C THR A 303 6.42 14.10 -2.00
N PRO A 304 6.68 15.28 -2.59
CA PRO A 304 6.90 15.39 -4.01
C PRO A 304 8.20 14.67 -4.41
N TYR A 305 8.19 14.07 -5.57
CA TYR A 305 9.40 13.57 -6.22
C TYR A 305 9.38 13.92 -7.71
N GLY A 306 10.55 14.06 -8.30
CA GLY A 306 10.73 14.27 -9.72
C GLY A 306 11.76 13.30 -10.26
N GLN A 307 11.50 12.76 -11.43
CA GLN A 307 12.48 11.98 -12.18
C GLN A 307 12.61 12.58 -13.57
N LEU A 308 13.84 12.96 -13.93
CA LEU A 308 14.17 13.54 -15.24
C LEU A 308 15.27 12.72 -15.89
N THR A 309 15.09 12.41 -17.18
CA THR A 309 16.17 11.93 -18.05
C THR A 309 16.63 13.10 -18.90
N ILE A 310 17.90 13.46 -18.77
CA ILE A 310 18.49 14.61 -19.48
C ILE A 310 19.72 14.17 -20.28
N ALA A 311 19.99 14.87 -21.37
CA ALA A 311 21.28 14.82 -22.06
C ALA A 311 22.06 16.08 -21.73
N LEU A 312 23.34 15.93 -21.34
CA LEU A 312 24.30 17.02 -21.16
C LEU A 312 25.23 17.12 -22.37
N VAL A 313 25.37 18.34 -22.90
CA VAL A 313 26.20 18.61 -24.06
C VAL A 313 27.05 19.87 -23.80
N GLY A 314 28.29 19.87 -24.32
CA GLY A 314 29.19 21.04 -24.18
C GLY A 314 29.66 21.28 -22.76
N GLY A 315 30.32 22.40 -22.52
CA GLY A 315 30.80 22.84 -21.22
C GLY A 315 31.62 21.80 -20.42
N ASN A 316 31.57 21.87 -19.11
CA ASN A 316 32.25 20.91 -18.23
C ASN A 316 31.25 19.90 -17.63
N ILE A 317 30.99 18.82 -18.39
CA ILE A 317 30.01 17.76 -18.00
C ILE A 317 30.37 17.12 -16.67
N ASP A 318 31.66 16.89 -16.39
CA ASP A 318 32.08 16.26 -15.12
C ASP A 318 31.87 17.19 -13.92
N ALA A 319 32.06 18.51 -14.11
CA ALA A 319 31.72 19.48 -13.06
C ALA A 319 30.21 19.56 -12.86
N ALA A 320 29.41 19.52 -13.93
CA ALA A 320 27.94 19.48 -13.83
C ALA A 320 27.47 18.24 -13.06
N GLN A 321 28.01 17.08 -13.36
CA GLN A 321 27.67 15.84 -12.67
C GLN A 321 28.03 15.90 -11.18
N ARG A 322 29.23 16.41 -10.82
CA ARG A 322 29.60 16.60 -9.42
C ARG A 322 28.68 17.59 -8.70
N ARG A 323 28.29 18.66 -9.38
CA ARG A 323 27.41 19.69 -8.82
C ARG A 323 25.99 19.17 -8.58
N LEU A 324 25.46 18.35 -9.50
CA LEU A 324 24.19 17.63 -9.34
C LEU A 324 24.25 16.65 -8.18
N ALA A 325 25.30 15.84 -8.07
CA ALA A 325 25.49 14.89 -6.99
C ALA A 325 25.59 15.58 -5.60
N ALA A 326 26.22 16.77 -5.55
CA ALA A 326 26.34 17.57 -4.31
C ALA A 326 25.01 18.22 -3.87
N ALA A 327 23.97 18.21 -4.70
CA ALA A 327 22.66 18.81 -4.42
C ALA A 327 21.63 17.79 -3.94
N GLU A 328 22.07 16.66 -3.37
CA GLU A 328 21.21 15.57 -2.85
C GLU A 328 20.26 14.98 -3.92
N VAL A 329 20.63 15.07 -5.18
CA VAL A 329 19.93 14.45 -6.30
C VAL A 329 20.56 13.08 -6.57
N HIS A 330 19.75 12.03 -6.57
CA HIS A 330 20.25 10.72 -6.99
C HIS A 330 20.47 10.73 -8.50
N LEU A 331 21.68 10.33 -8.90
CA LEU A 331 22.15 10.42 -10.28
C LEU A 331 22.55 9.04 -10.78
N GLU A 332 21.92 8.62 -11.87
CA GLU A 332 22.25 7.40 -12.62
C GLU A 332 22.77 7.78 -14.01
N VAL A 333 23.94 7.25 -14.39
CA VAL A 333 24.50 7.46 -15.74
C VAL A 333 23.93 6.37 -16.65
N LEU A 334 23.07 6.76 -17.59
CA LEU A 334 22.47 5.84 -18.56
C LEU A 334 23.39 5.63 -19.76
N ARG A 335 24.11 6.70 -20.15
CA ARG A 335 25.12 6.68 -21.21
C ARG A 335 26.20 7.71 -20.92
N ALA A 336 27.50 7.31 -21.05
CA ALA A 336 28.67 8.14 -20.83
C ALA A 336 29.01 9.04 -22.02
#